data_388c32bfd9f2e991ba07b921e6f09d16
#
_entry.id   388c32bfd9f2e991ba07b921e6f09d16
#
_cell.length_a   1.000
_cell.length_b   1.000
_cell.length_c   1.000
_cell.angle_alpha   90.00
_cell.angle_beta   90.00
_cell.angle_gamma   90.00
#
_symmetry.space_group_name_H-M   'P 1'
#
loop_
_entity.id
_entity.type
_entity.pdbx_description
1 polymer ?
#
loop_
_entity_poly.entity_id
_entity_poly.type
_entity_poly.pdbx_seq_one_letter_code
_entity_poly.pdbx_strand_id
1 'polypeptide(L)'
;MSQTSPSFMARLFAGAELQQSAQALARLESERARIETERATLERERTDVSSTLAQVKARLDEVESELKVRTDIMNETSIVSEADKKGDILSINEKFIEVSKYSRSELIGQPHNTTRHPDMPKDVFKQMWATIGRGQMFRGIIKNRAKDGTPYYVDAVIAPILGENGKPMKYLGVRYDITASEIERQNARGIVEAIDSSSAFVEFKPDGTMTSANGNFLGVMGFSADEVIGRHHRMFVDPVDAAAPAYAEFWRQLGDGKAQNS
;
A
#
# COMPACT_ATOMS: atom_id res chain seq x y z
N MET A 1 -83.11 75.28 -0.21
CA MET A 1 -82.20 74.23 -0.51
C MET A 1 -82.28 73.24 0.65
N SER A 2 -83.07 72.13 0.49
CA SER A 2 -83.19 71.14 1.53
C SER A 2 -82.10 70.07 1.37
N GLN A 3 -81.17 70.01 2.30
CA GLN A 3 -80.25 68.91 2.42
C GLN A 3 -81.01 67.70 2.98
N THR A 4 -81.28 66.73 2.13
CA THR A 4 -81.82 65.44 2.57
C THR A 4 -80.74 64.71 3.28
N SER A 5 -80.80 64.56 4.62
CA SER A 5 -79.88 63.69 5.38
C SER A 5 -80.11 62.24 4.97
N PRO A 6 -79.02 61.44 4.82
CA PRO A 6 -79.13 60.05 4.41
C PRO A 6 -80.02 59.24 5.38
N SER A 7 -80.85 58.36 4.83
CA SER A 7 -81.73 57.44 5.57
C SER A 7 -80.94 56.65 6.63
N PHE A 8 -81.53 56.37 7.80
CA PHE A 8 -80.97 55.56 8.87
C PHE A 8 -80.44 54.21 8.33
N MET A 9 -81.15 53.59 7.40
CA MET A 9 -80.73 52.36 6.73
C MET A 9 -79.43 52.53 5.91
N ALA A 10 -79.31 53.66 5.16
CA ALA A 10 -78.10 53.96 4.39
C ALA A 10 -76.85 54.17 5.28
N ARG A 11 -77.00 54.73 6.47
CA ARG A 11 -75.91 54.85 7.46
C ARG A 11 -75.51 53.49 8.08
N LEU A 12 -76.51 52.60 8.31
CA LEU A 12 -76.30 51.27 8.85
C LEU A 12 -75.51 50.38 7.84
N PHE A 13 -75.90 50.42 6.55
CA PHE A 13 -75.21 49.72 5.48
C PHE A 13 -73.82 50.25 5.24
N ALA A 14 -73.62 51.54 5.20
CA ALA A 14 -72.29 52.17 5.07
C ALA A 14 -71.36 51.82 6.28
N GLY A 15 -71.93 51.75 7.50
CA GLY A 15 -71.20 51.32 8.69
C GLY A 15 -70.75 49.83 8.64
N ALA A 16 -71.66 48.95 8.14
CA ALA A 16 -71.35 47.53 7.97
C ALA A 16 -70.27 47.29 6.90
N GLU A 17 -70.29 47.96 5.77
CA GLU A 17 -69.26 47.90 4.70
C GLU A 17 -67.93 48.44 5.18
N LEU A 18 -67.87 49.53 5.94
CA LEU A 18 -66.66 50.07 6.56
C LEU A 18 -66.03 49.07 7.54
N GLN A 19 -66.91 48.45 8.35
CA GLN A 19 -66.43 47.44 9.33
C GLN A 19 -65.88 46.18 8.64
N GLN A 20 -66.53 45.73 7.56
CA GLN A 20 -66.09 44.60 6.76
C GLN A 20 -64.75 44.90 6.04
N SER A 21 -64.58 46.10 5.49
CA SER A 21 -63.33 46.55 4.87
C SER A 21 -62.22 46.71 5.87
N ALA A 22 -62.48 47.21 7.10
CA ALA A 22 -61.51 47.29 8.15
C ALA A 22 -61.02 45.89 8.64
N GLN A 23 -61.94 44.92 8.73
CA GLN A 23 -61.57 43.51 9.07
C GLN A 23 -60.76 42.86 7.95
N ALA A 24 -61.07 43.09 6.70
CA ALA A 24 -60.31 42.61 5.56
C ALA A 24 -58.88 43.19 5.54
N LEU A 25 -58.71 44.47 5.82
CA LEU A 25 -57.41 45.15 5.91
C LEU A 25 -56.54 44.55 7.05
N ALA A 26 -57.14 44.38 8.23
CA ALA A 26 -56.43 43.77 9.37
C ALA A 26 -55.95 42.33 9.11
N ARG A 27 -56.74 41.54 8.35
CA ARG A 27 -56.37 40.21 7.92
C ARG A 27 -55.20 40.26 6.94
N LEU A 28 -55.19 41.12 5.94
CA LEU A 28 -54.12 41.33 4.99
C LEU A 28 -52.85 41.82 5.66
N GLU A 29 -52.95 42.71 6.61
CA GLU A 29 -51.77 43.16 7.41
C GLU A 29 -51.15 42.04 8.22
N SER A 30 -51.96 41.19 8.88
CA SER A 30 -51.54 40.02 9.61
C SER A 30 -50.88 38.98 8.72
N GLU A 31 -51.47 38.72 7.55
CA GLU A 31 -50.88 37.76 6.58
C GLU A 31 -49.57 38.27 5.98
N ARG A 32 -49.47 39.56 5.69
CA ARG A 32 -48.22 40.21 5.26
C ARG A 32 -47.14 40.07 6.31
N ALA A 33 -47.41 40.36 7.57
CA ALA A 33 -46.43 40.20 8.67
C ALA A 33 -45.94 38.75 8.80
N ARG A 34 -46.85 37.79 8.63
CA ARG A 34 -46.52 36.35 8.62
C ARG A 34 -45.56 35.98 7.48
N ILE A 35 -45.89 36.44 6.24
CA ILE A 35 -45.06 36.21 5.06
C ILE A 35 -43.68 36.86 5.21
N GLU A 36 -43.60 38.07 5.75
CA GLU A 36 -42.29 38.73 6.02
C GLU A 36 -41.47 37.96 7.02
N THR A 37 -42.07 37.39 8.07
CA THR A 37 -41.36 36.54 9.06
C THR A 37 -40.84 35.24 8.44
N GLU A 38 -41.70 34.57 7.63
CA GLU A 38 -41.34 33.34 6.94
C GLU A 38 -40.21 33.57 5.93
N ARG A 39 -40.29 34.69 5.18
CA ARG A 39 -39.22 35.10 4.26
C ARG A 39 -37.88 35.33 4.98
N ALA A 40 -37.89 36.02 6.10
CA ALA A 40 -36.68 36.26 6.89
C ALA A 40 -36.07 34.96 7.42
N THR A 41 -36.91 33.97 7.79
CA THR A 41 -36.45 32.63 8.22
C THR A 41 -35.79 31.89 7.06
N LEU A 42 -36.43 31.84 5.90
CA LEU A 42 -35.92 31.20 4.70
C LEU A 42 -34.60 31.84 4.20
N GLU A 43 -34.47 33.17 4.31
CA GLU A 43 -33.20 33.86 3.97
C GLU A 43 -32.05 33.48 4.91
N ARG A 44 -32.33 33.28 6.21
CA ARG A 44 -31.32 32.78 7.17
C ARG A 44 -30.92 31.36 6.84
N GLU A 45 -31.89 30.44 6.66
CA GLU A 45 -31.61 29.06 6.31
C GLU A 45 -30.81 28.96 4.99
N ARG A 46 -31.14 29.75 3.99
CA ARG A 46 -30.39 29.82 2.74
C ARG A 46 -28.93 30.24 2.95
N THR A 47 -28.73 31.23 3.82
CA THR A 47 -27.38 31.72 4.15
C THR A 47 -26.57 30.65 4.86
N ASP A 48 -27.15 29.94 5.83
CA ASP A 48 -26.52 28.87 6.56
C ASP A 48 -26.15 27.67 5.67
N VAL A 49 -27.06 27.26 4.78
CA VAL A 49 -26.82 26.21 3.79
C VAL A 49 -25.71 26.62 2.82
N SER A 50 -25.73 27.87 2.34
CA SER A 50 -24.68 28.39 1.45
C SER A 50 -23.30 28.41 2.12
N SER A 51 -23.22 28.80 3.40
CA SER A 51 -22.00 28.78 4.20
C SER A 51 -21.47 27.36 4.39
N THR A 52 -22.35 26.42 4.75
CA THR A 52 -22.02 25.00 4.92
C THR A 52 -21.50 24.39 3.61
N LEU A 53 -22.18 24.69 2.49
CA LEU A 53 -21.76 24.21 1.17
C LEU A 53 -20.35 24.73 0.81
N ALA A 54 -20.06 26.01 1.07
CA ALA A 54 -18.73 26.59 0.85
C ALA A 54 -17.65 25.90 1.68
N GLN A 55 -17.93 25.59 2.97
CA GLN A 55 -16.99 24.88 3.85
C GLN A 55 -16.75 23.43 3.36
N VAL A 56 -17.80 22.71 2.99
CA VAL A 56 -17.68 21.33 2.48
C VAL A 56 -16.88 21.32 1.18
N LYS A 57 -17.11 22.27 0.29
CA LYS A 57 -16.36 22.39 -0.97
C LYS A 57 -14.88 22.68 -0.71
N ALA A 58 -14.55 23.64 0.16
CA ALA A 58 -13.18 23.94 0.51
C ALA A 58 -12.46 22.72 1.11
N ARG A 59 -13.16 21.94 1.96
CA ARG A 59 -12.61 20.71 2.52
C ARG A 59 -12.40 19.61 1.47
N LEU A 60 -13.29 19.50 0.51
CA LEU A 60 -13.14 18.57 -0.61
C LEU A 60 -11.91 18.93 -1.45
N ASP A 61 -11.76 20.19 -1.84
CA ASP A 61 -10.61 20.68 -2.63
C ASP A 61 -9.28 20.42 -1.89
N GLU A 62 -9.24 20.60 -0.57
CA GLU A 62 -8.06 20.29 0.26
C GLU A 62 -7.73 18.80 0.22
N VAL A 63 -8.73 17.94 0.45
CA VAL A 63 -8.55 16.47 0.45
C VAL A 63 -8.13 15.96 -0.93
N GLU A 64 -8.73 16.48 -2.00
CA GLU A 64 -8.36 16.12 -3.36
C GLU A 64 -6.92 16.51 -3.70
N SER A 65 -6.49 17.71 -3.26
CA SER A 65 -5.10 18.17 -3.43
C SER A 65 -4.11 17.28 -2.68
N GLU A 66 -4.40 16.93 -1.43
CA GLU A 66 -3.58 16.04 -0.63
C GLU A 66 -3.49 14.63 -1.24
N LEU A 67 -4.62 14.08 -1.67
CA LEU A 67 -4.68 12.78 -2.33
C LEU A 67 -3.88 12.77 -3.63
N LYS A 68 -3.95 13.85 -4.41
CA LYS A 68 -3.17 14.01 -5.64
C LYS A 68 -1.67 13.91 -5.37
N VAL A 69 -1.15 14.66 -4.39
CA VAL A 69 0.28 14.62 -4.04
C VAL A 69 0.71 13.23 -3.62
N ARG A 70 -0.08 12.53 -2.79
CA ARG A 70 0.22 11.16 -2.37
C ARG A 70 0.25 10.19 -3.56
N THR A 71 -0.69 10.34 -4.49
CA THR A 71 -0.77 9.52 -5.70
C THR A 71 0.41 9.79 -6.64
N ASP A 72 0.79 11.06 -6.81
CA ASP A 72 1.94 11.44 -7.65
C ASP A 72 3.24 10.83 -7.10
N ILE A 73 3.49 10.94 -5.79
CA ILE A 73 4.66 10.30 -5.16
C ILE A 73 4.64 8.77 -5.36
N MET A 74 3.50 8.13 -5.16
CA MET A 74 3.37 6.68 -5.36
C MET A 74 3.64 6.29 -6.82
N ASN A 75 3.18 7.08 -7.78
CA ASN A 75 3.40 6.84 -9.21
C ASN A 75 4.87 6.98 -9.63
N GLU A 76 5.61 7.90 -9.02
CA GLU A 76 7.05 8.08 -9.28
C GLU A 76 7.91 6.95 -8.69
N THR A 77 7.54 6.46 -7.50
CA THR A 77 8.38 5.54 -6.73
C THR A 77 8.03 4.06 -6.91
N SER A 78 6.85 3.76 -7.43
CA SER A 78 6.29 2.41 -7.41
C SER A 78 5.64 2.04 -8.73
N ILE A 79 5.59 0.74 -9.00
CA ILE A 79 4.82 0.15 -10.10
C ILE A 79 3.37 0.02 -9.63
N VAL A 80 2.46 0.77 -10.24
CA VAL A 80 1.06 0.83 -9.84
C VAL A 80 0.15 0.29 -10.94
N SER A 81 -0.84 -0.51 -10.55
CA SER A 81 -1.90 -0.97 -11.44
C SER A 81 -3.21 -1.18 -10.72
N GLU A 82 -4.30 -0.99 -11.44
CA GLU A 82 -5.62 -1.44 -11.02
C GLU A 82 -6.08 -2.61 -11.90
N ALA A 83 -6.81 -3.53 -11.32
CA ALA A 83 -7.41 -4.65 -12.03
C ALA A 83 -8.88 -4.85 -11.61
N ASP A 84 -9.67 -5.41 -12.50
CA ASP A 84 -11.05 -5.80 -12.22
C ASP A 84 -11.13 -7.05 -11.32
N LYS A 85 -12.34 -7.52 -11.05
CA LYS A 85 -12.59 -8.72 -10.23
C LYS A 85 -11.99 -10.00 -10.79
N LYS A 86 -11.73 -10.05 -12.10
CA LYS A 86 -11.14 -11.22 -12.79
C LYS A 86 -9.62 -11.15 -12.82
N GLY A 87 -9.05 -9.97 -12.53
CA GLY A 87 -7.63 -9.68 -12.61
C GLY A 87 -7.21 -9.09 -13.95
N ASP A 88 -8.15 -8.62 -14.77
CA ASP A 88 -7.84 -7.92 -16.02
C ASP A 88 -7.45 -6.48 -15.69
N ILE A 89 -6.38 -6.00 -16.29
CA ILE A 89 -5.75 -4.71 -16.01
C ILE A 89 -6.64 -3.57 -16.50
N LEU A 90 -7.06 -2.69 -15.58
CA LEU A 90 -7.86 -1.49 -15.87
C LEU A 90 -7.00 -0.25 -16.08
N SER A 91 -5.95 -0.10 -15.28
CA SER A 91 -5.03 1.03 -15.35
C SER A 91 -3.63 0.65 -14.90
N ILE A 92 -2.63 1.38 -15.41
CA ILE A 92 -1.22 1.26 -15.06
C ILE A 92 -0.57 2.64 -15.08
N ASN A 93 0.48 2.83 -14.26
CA ASN A 93 1.33 4.02 -14.32
C ASN A 93 2.51 3.86 -15.30
N GLU A 94 3.27 4.94 -15.52
CA GLU A 94 4.42 4.94 -16.40
C GLU A 94 5.54 3.99 -15.90
N LYS A 95 5.71 3.89 -14.58
CA LYS A 95 6.69 2.98 -13.98
C LYS A 95 6.44 1.51 -14.33
N PHE A 96 5.17 1.11 -14.46
CA PHE A 96 4.84 -0.24 -14.93
C PHE A 96 5.27 -0.46 -16.37
N ILE A 97 5.06 0.54 -17.26
CA ILE A 97 5.50 0.48 -18.65
C ILE A 97 7.02 0.37 -18.74
N GLU A 98 7.74 1.23 -18.00
CA GLU A 98 9.19 1.26 -17.93
C GLU A 98 9.78 -0.11 -17.54
N VAL A 99 9.34 -0.68 -16.42
CA VAL A 99 9.90 -1.92 -15.87
C VAL A 99 9.48 -3.15 -16.66
N SER A 100 8.21 -3.21 -17.08
CA SER A 100 7.69 -4.37 -17.82
C SER A 100 8.03 -4.37 -19.30
N LYS A 101 8.41 -3.21 -19.86
CA LYS A 101 8.71 -3.00 -21.30
C LYS A 101 7.53 -3.28 -22.23
N TYR A 102 6.33 -3.44 -21.70
CA TYR A 102 5.10 -3.49 -22.47
C TYR A 102 4.52 -2.09 -22.64
N SER A 103 3.92 -1.80 -23.77
CA SER A 103 3.14 -0.58 -23.96
C SER A 103 1.83 -0.64 -23.17
N ARG A 104 1.25 0.53 -22.90
CA ARG A 104 -0.05 0.65 -22.24
C ARG A 104 -1.14 -0.12 -22.97
N SER A 105 -1.19 -0.03 -24.31
CA SER A 105 -2.17 -0.71 -25.15
C SER A 105 -2.05 -2.23 -25.16
N GLU A 106 -0.87 -2.76 -24.87
CA GLU A 106 -0.65 -4.22 -24.76
C GLU A 106 -1.03 -4.79 -23.40
N LEU A 107 -1.15 -3.94 -22.37
CA LEU A 107 -1.47 -4.38 -21.01
C LEU A 107 -2.92 -4.12 -20.60
N ILE A 108 -3.50 -3.00 -21.01
CA ILE A 108 -4.89 -2.69 -20.64
C ILE A 108 -5.84 -3.74 -21.22
N GLY A 109 -6.73 -4.27 -20.37
CA GLY A 109 -7.66 -5.34 -20.70
C GLY A 109 -7.06 -6.74 -20.71
N GLN A 110 -5.74 -6.88 -20.53
CA GLN A 110 -5.09 -8.19 -20.42
C GLN A 110 -5.04 -8.65 -18.96
N PRO A 111 -5.06 -9.96 -18.72
CA PRO A 111 -4.92 -10.47 -17.37
C PRO A 111 -3.52 -10.21 -16.83
N HIS A 112 -3.41 -9.93 -15.53
CA HIS A 112 -2.14 -9.64 -14.85
C HIS A 112 -1.08 -10.75 -14.97
N ASN A 113 -1.48 -11.98 -15.31
CA ASN A 113 -0.55 -13.08 -15.53
C ASN A 113 0.29 -12.92 -16.82
N THR A 114 -0.01 -11.92 -17.67
CA THR A 114 0.79 -11.56 -18.86
C THR A 114 2.25 -11.27 -18.51
N THR A 115 2.50 -10.66 -17.36
CA THR A 115 3.87 -10.34 -16.91
C THR A 115 4.46 -11.42 -15.98
N ARG A 116 3.73 -12.51 -15.70
CA ARG A 116 4.17 -13.55 -14.77
C ARG A 116 5.37 -14.33 -15.30
N HIS A 117 6.38 -14.51 -14.44
CA HIS A 117 7.49 -15.42 -14.77
C HIS A 117 7.08 -16.88 -14.62
N PRO A 118 7.48 -17.79 -15.55
CA PRO A 118 7.13 -19.22 -15.50
C PRO A 118 7.58 -19.94 -14.22
N ASP A 119 8.74 -19.55 -13.66
CA ASP A 119 9.31 -20.15 -12.44
C ASP A 119 8.54 -19.81 -11.17
N MET A 120 7.61 -18.84 -11.25
CA MET A 120 6.89 -18.43 -10.05
C MET A 120 5.89 -19.50 -9.62
N PRO A 121 5.96 -20.01 -8.36
CA PRO A 121 5.09 -21.06 -7.89
C PRO A 121 3.61 -20.70 -7.99
N LYS A 122 2.80 -21.62 -8.50
CA LYS A 122 1.35 -21.39 -8.65
C LYS A 122 0.64 -21.14 -7.32
N ASP A 123 1.15 -21.73 -6.24
CA ASP A 123 0.54 -21.62 -4.91
C ASP A 123 0.60 -20.21 -4.33
N VAL A 124 1.63 -19.41 -4.67
CA VAL A 124 1.69 -17.98 -4.32
C VAL A 124 0.47 -17.23 -4.85
N PHE A 125 0.08 -17.49 -6.10
CA PHE A 125 -1.09 -16.84 -6.71
C PHE A 125 -2.42 -17.39 -6.18
N LYS A 126 -2.49 -18.66 -5.83
CA LYS A 126 -3.69 -19.21 -5.14
C LYS A 126 -3.89 -18.54 -3.79
N GLN A 127 -2.82 -18.40 -3.00
CA GLN A 127 -2.86 -17.70 -1.72
C GLN A 127 -3.22 -16.22 -1.91
N MET A 128 -2.61 -15.55 -2.88
CA MET A 128 -2.91 -14.16 -3.23
C MET A 128 -4.42 -13.98 -3.51
N TRP A 129 -4.98 -14.74 -4.43
CA TRP A 129 -6.38 -14.67 -4.79
C TRP A 129 -7.32 -15.00 -3.63
N ALA A 130 -6.97 -16.03 -2.82
CA ALA A 130 -7.74 -16.37 -1.63
C ALA A 130 -7.74 -15.25 -0.59
N THR A 131 -6.65 -14.49 -0.48
CA THR A 131 -6.51 -13.38 0.46
C THR A 131 -7.29 -12.15 -0.01
N ILE A 132 -7.03 -11.68 -1.25
CA ILE A 132 -7.68 -10.47 -1.75
C ILE A 132 -9.18 -10.68 -2.03
N GLY A 133 -9.58 -11.90 -2.39
CA GLY A 133 -10.99 -12.28 -2.57
C GLY A 133 -11.81 -12.22 -1.27
N ARG A 134 -11.16 -12.37 -0.11
CA ARG A 134 -11.79 -12.19 1.22
C ARG A 134 -11.78 -10.73 1.71
N GLY A 135 -11.36 -9.79 0.89
CA GLY A 135 -11.28 -8.39 1.25
C GLY A 135 -10.01 -8.03 2.05
N GLN A 136 -9.01 -8.91 2.09
CA GLN A 136 -7.76 -8.70 2.82
C GLN A 136 -6.62 -8.30 1.86
N MET A 137 -5.64 -7.58 2.38
CA MET A 137 -4.45 -7.18 1.64
C MET A 137 -3.45 -8.35 1.56
N PHE A 138 -2.94 -8.62 0.37
CA PHE A 138 -1.84 -9.55 0.12
C PHE A 138 -0.51 -8.79 0.05
N ARG A 139 0.56 -9.39 0.59
CA ARG A 139 1.94 -8.94 0.40
C ARG A 139 2.84 -10.13 0.08
N GLY A 140 3.78 -9.93 -0.85
CA GLY A 140 4.77 -10.95 -1.20
C GLY A 140 5.72 -10.54 -2.32
N ILE A 141 6.84 -11.23 -2.41
CA ILE A 141 7.80 -11.07 -3.50
C ILE A 141 7.31 -11.86 -4.71
N ILE A 142 7.24 -11.20 -5.86
CA ILE A 142 6.80 -11.79 -7.12
C ILE A 142 7.91 -11.60 -8.17
N LYS A 143 8.32 -12.71 -8.79
CA LYS A 143 9.17 -12.71 -9.98
C LYS A 143 8.30 -12.57 -11.21
N ASN A 144 8.56 -11.57 -12.00
CA ASN A 144 7.89 -11.28 -13.27
C ASN A 144 8.87 -11.41 -14.44
N ARG A 145 8.34 -11.31 -15.66
CA ARG A 145 9.09 -11.31 -16.90
C ARG A 145 8.64 -10.13 -17.76
N ALA A 146 9.58 -9.28 -18.13
CA ALA A 146 9.36 -8.20 -19.08
C ALA A 146 9.13 -8.74 -20.49
N LYS A 147 8.66 -7.88 -21.39
CA LYS A 147 8.36 -8.24 -22.80
C LYS A 147 9.55 -8.79 -23.56
N ASP A 148 10.76 -8.30 -23.26
CA ASP A 148 12.01 -8.76 -23.86
C ASP A 148 12.57 -10.05 -23.24
N GLY A 149 11.85 -10.65 -22.29
CA GLY A 149 12.26 -11.85 -21.59
C GLY A 149 13.04 -11.61 -20.30
N THR A 150 13.47 -10.38 -20.01
CA THR A 150 14.24 -10.04 -18.80
C THR A 150 13.41 -10.30 -17.54
N PRO A 151 13.92 -11.06 -16.55
CA PRO A 151 13.24 -11.22 -15.27
C PRO A 151 13.36 -9.94 -14.44
N TYR A 152 12.31 -9.61 -13.70
CA TYR A 152 12.34 -8.56 -12.67
C TYR A 152 11.57 -9.01 -11.43
N TYR A 153 11.98 -8.49 -10.28
CA TYR A 153 11.45 -8.86 -8.97
C TYR A 153 10.78 -7.67 -8.32
N VAL A 154 9.63 -7.92 -7.72
CA VAL A 154 8.86 -6.86 -7.04
C VAL A 154 8.43 -7.30 -5.65
N ASP A 155 8.55 -6.41 -4.64
CA ASP A 155 7.81 -6.52 -3.38
C ASP A 155 6.41 -5.94 -3.63
N ALA A 156 5.41 -6.80 -3.70
CA ALA A 156 4.07 -6.48 -4.13
C ALA A 156 3.11 -6.39 -2.94
N VAL A 157 2.33 -5.32 -2.88
CA VAL A 157 1.16 -5.16 -2.02
C VAL A 157 -0.06 -5.03 -2.92
N ILE A 158 -1.04 -5.92 -2.74
CA ILE A 158 -2.28 -5.93 -3.52
C ILE A 158 -3.46 -5.82 -2.56
N ALA A 159 -4.25 -4.77 -2.71
CA ALA A 159 -5.38 -4.47 -1.86
C ALA A 159 -6.69 -4.48 -2.64
N PRO A 160 -7.77 -5.07 -2.10
CA PRO A 160 -9.10 -4.95 -2.67
C PRO A 160 -9.70 -3.58 -2.36
N ILE A 161 -10.31 -2.95 -3.35
CA ILE A 161 -11.22 -1.82 -3.17
C ILE A 161 -12.62 -2.39 -3.04
N LEU A 162 -13.23 -2.20 -1.87
CA LEU A 162 -14.52 -2.78 -1.54
C LEU A 162 -15.66 -1.88 -2.02
N GLY A 163 -16.73 -2.48 -2.51
CA GLY A 163 -17.99 -1.81 -2.78
C GLY A 163 -18.85 -1.68 -1.52
N GLU A 164 -20.03 -1.08 -1.65
CA GLU A 164 -21.00 -0.86 -0.55
C GLU A 164 -21.44 -2.17 0.13
N ASN A 165 -21.41 -3.29 -0.60
CA ASN A 165 -21.75 -4.62 -0.08
C ASN A 165 -20.59 -5.32 0.63
N GLY A 166 -19.46 -4.63 0.88
CA GLY A 166 -18.26 -5.16 1.52
C GLY A 166 -17.47 -6.17 0.67
N LYS A 167 -17.84 -6.40 -0.59
CA LYS A 167 -17.14 -7.30 -1.50
C LYS A 167 -16.14 -6.54 -2.39
N PRO A 168 -15.05 -7.18 -2.83
CA PRO A 168 -14.10 -6.58 -3.75
C PRO A 168 -14.80 -6.11 -5.05
N MET A 169 -14.59 -4.85 -5.41
CA MET A 169 -15.07 -4.24 -6.64
C MET A 169 -13.95 -4.20 -7.69
N LYS A 170 -12.74 -3.88 -7.27
CA LYS A 170 -11.50 -3.88 -8.04
C LYS A 170 -10.31 -4.07 -7.12
N TYR A 171 -9.12 -4.30 -7.67
CA TYR A 171 -7.88 -4.46 -6.94
C TYR A 171 -6.90 -3.37 -7.32
N LEU A 172 -6.21 -2.81 -6.32
CA LEU A 172 -5.07 -1.91 -6.47
C LEU A 172 -3.81 -2.67 -6.11
N GLY A 173 -2.84 -2.69 -7.02
CA GLY A 173 -1.52 -3.26 -6.80
C GLY A 173 -0.46 -2.18 -6.79
N VAL A 174 0.30 -2.07 -5.70
CA VAL A 174 1.48 -1.23 -5.56
C VAL A 174 2.69 -2.13 -5.38
N ARG A 175 3.75 -1.92 -6.16
CA ARG A 175 4.92 -2.79 -6.17
C ARG A 175 6.18 -1.97 -6.19
N TYR A 176 7.16 -2.36 -5.40
CA TYR A 176 8.51 -1.81 -5.44
C TYR A 176 9.40 -2.73 -6.26
N ASP A 177 10.15 -2.17 -7.20
CA ASP A 177 11.18 -2.91 -7.95
C ASP A 177 12.35 -3.20 -7.00
N ILE A 178 12.60 -4.48 -6.76
CA ILE A 178 13.69 -4.98 -5.91
C ILE A 178 14.68 -5.81 -6.73
N THR A 179 14.68 -5.68 -8.06
CA THR A 179 15.47 -6.52 -8.98
C THR A 179 16.95 -6.44 -8.68
N ALA A 180 17.50 -5.25 -8.46
CA ALA A 180 18.92 -5.07 -8.17
C ALA A 180 19.33 -5.79 -6.87
N SER A 181 18.58 -5.58 -5.78
CA SER A 181 18.85 -6.21 -4.49
C SER A 181 18.71 -7.75 -4.55
N GLU A 182 17.73 -8.24 -5.29
CA GLU A 182 17.50 -9.69 -5.42
C GLU A 182 18.60 -10.37 -6.25
N ILE A 183 19.06 -9.72 -7.34
CA ILE A 183 20.22 -10.21 -8.11
C ILE A 183 21.48 -10.23 -7.26
N GLU A 184 21.74 -9.16 -6.51
CA GLU A 184 22.90 -9.11 -5.61
C GLU A 184 22.84 -10.23 -4.55
N ARG A 185 21.68 -10.44 -3.94
CA ARG A 185 21.46 -11.53 -2.98
C ARG A 185 21.69 -12.90 -3.59
N GLN A 186 21.21 -13.13 -4.82
CA GLN A 186 21.40 -14.40 -5.53
C GLN A 186 22.87 -14.62 -5.91
N ASN A 187 23.56 -13.57 -6.36
CA ASN A 187 25.00 -13.65 -6.65
C ASN A 187 25.82 -13.98 -5.41
N ALA A 188 25.57 -13.28 -4.30
CA ALA A 188 26.26 -13.55 -3.03
C ALA A 188 26.02 -15.00 -2.57
N ARG A 189 24.78 -15.48 -2.66
CA ARG A 189 24.45 -16.87 -2.35
C ARG A 189 25.15 -17.87 -3.27
N GLY A 190 25.17 -17.59 -4.59
CA GLY A 190 25.88 -18.44 -5.55
C GLY A 190 27.37 -18.52 -5.30
N ILE A 191 28.03 -17.43 -4.87
CA ILE A 191 29.43 -17.42 -4.47
C ILE A 191 29.66 -18.32 -3.25
N VAL A 192 28.82 -18.18 -2.21
CA VAL A 192 28.91 -19.03 -1.01
C VAL A 192 28.70 -20.49 -1.37
N GLU A 193 27.70 -20.83 -2.17
CA GLU A 193 27.45 -22.22 -2.63
C GLU A 193 28.62 -22.78 -3.48
N ALA A 194 29.23 -21.94 -4.32
CA ALA A 194 30.40 -22.34 -5.12
C ALA A 194 31.62 -22.64 -4.23
N ILE A 195 31.89 -21.80 -3.24
CA ILE A 195 32.96 -22.04 -2.25
C ILE A 195 32.68 -23.32 -1.45
N ASP A 196 31.43 -23.45 -0.96
CA ASP A 196 30.99 -24.60 -0.17
C ASP A 196 31.16 -25.94 -0.93
N SER A 197 30.88 -25.93 -2.25
CA SER A 197 30.97 -27.11 -3.10
C SER A 197 32.36 -27.42 -3.60
N SER A 198 33.24 -26.41 -3.73
CA SER A 198 34.58 -26.59 -4.34
C SER A 198 35.74 -26.63 -3.36
N SER A 199 35.54 -26.16 -2.13
CA SER A 199 36.63 -26.04 -1.13
C SER A 199 36.26 -26.72 0.18
N ALA A 200 37.26 -27.25 0.89
CA ALA A 200 37.12 -27.67 2.29
C ALA A 200 37.00 -26.39 3.15
N PHE A 201 35.87 -26.20 3.80
CA PHE A 201 35.58 -24.99 4.58
C PHE A 201 35.20 -25.36 6.02
N VAL A 202 35.73 -24.59 6.96
CA VAL A 202 35.43 -24.74 8.39
C VAL A 202 35.45 -23.39 9.08
N GLU A 203 34.51 -23.16 9.99
CA GLU A 203 34.43 -21.96 10.80
C GLU A 203 34.76 -22.23 12.25
N PHE A 204 35.46 -21.28 12.88
CA PHE A 204 35.88 -21.34 14.28
C PHE A 204 35.46 -20.07 15.02
N LYS A 205 35.19 -20.22 16.30
CA LYS A 205 35.27 -19.10 17.24
C LYS A 205 36.72 -18.64 17.40
N PRO A 206 36.95 -17.40 17.90
CA PRO A 206 38.30 -16.92 18.18
C PRO A 206 39.12 -17.79 19.14
N ASP A 207 38.46 -18.61 19.94
CA ASP A 207 39.09 -19.57 20.87
C ASP A 207 39.46 -20.89 20.21
N GLY A 208 39.23 -21.04 18.88
CA GLY A 208 39.52 -22.28 18.14
C GLY A 208 38.44 -23.34 18.21
N THR A 209 37.25 -23.05 18.76
CA THR A 209 36.14 -23.99 18.80
C THR A 209 35.38 -23.96 17.45
N MET A 210 35.21 -25.12 16.82
CA MET A 210 34.48 -25.26 15.55
C MET A 210 32.99 -24.95 15.70
N THR A 211 32.49 -24.07 14.81
CA THR A 211 31.05 -23.69 14.75
C THR A 211 30.36 -24.30 13.55
N SER A 212 31.07 -24.49 12.44
CA SER A 212 30.53 -24.99 11.17
C SER A 212 31.63 -25.70 10.39
N ALA A 213 31.28 -26.73 9.61
CA ALA A 213 32.17 -27.39 8.66
C ALA A 213 31.34 -27.90 7.47
N ASN A 214 31.84 -27.72 6.24
CA ASN A 214 31.16 -28.24 5.07
C ASN A 214 31.47 -29.71 4.79
N GLY A 215 30.70 -30.30 3.87
CA GLY A 215 30.85 -31.73 3.52
C GLY A 215 32.22 -32.07 2.97
N ASN A 216 32.87 -31.15 2.24
CA ASN A 216 34.22 -31.35 1.69
C ASN A 216 35.24 -31.42 2.82
N PHE A 217 35.22 -30.55 3.82
CA PHE A 217 36.09 -30.61 4.98
C PHE A 217 35.87 -31.91 5.76
N LEU A 218 34.63 -32.25 6.08
CA LEU A 218 34.27 -33.46 6.79
C LEU A 218 34.74 -34.72 6.04
N GLY A 219 34.54 -34.75 4.69
CA GLY A 219 34.98 -35.85 3.86
C GLY A 219 36.51 -36.04 3.81
N VAL A 220 37.26 -34.92 3.69
CA VAL A 220 38.72 -34.96 3.69
C VAL A 220 39.27 -35.39 5.07
N MET A 221 38.66 -34.91 6.14
CA MET A 221 39.11 -35.19 7.52
C MET A 221 38.62 -36.54 8.06
N GLY A 222 37.60 -37.14 7.40
CA GLY A 222 37.06 -38.46 7.79
C GLY A 222 36.18 -38.43 9.04
N PHE A 223 35.54 -37.26 9.35
CA PHE A 223 34.69 -37.08 10.51
C PHE A 223 33.24 -36.73 10.09
N SER A 224 32.30 -37.01 10.96
CA SER A 224 30.92 -36.46 10.87
C SER A 224 30.80 -35.09 11.55
N ALA A 225 29.78 -34.32 11.22
CA ALA A 225 29.53 -33.00 11.83
C ALA A 225 29.39 -33.08 13.36
N ASP A 226 28.71 -34.11 13.86
CA ASP A 226 28.45 -34.30 15.30
C ASP A 226 29.74 -34.59 16.10
N GLU A 227 30.78 -35.11 15.43
CA GLU A 227 32.07 -35.38 16.05
C GLU A 227 32.97 -34.16 16.18
N VAL A 228 32.77 -33.14 15.31
CA VAL A 228 33.69 -31.99 15.20
C VAL A 228 33.07 -30.68 15.70
N ILE A 229 31.78 -30.46 15.50
CA ILE A 229 31.11 -29.21 15.93
C ILE A 229 31.15 -29.09 17.45
N GLY A 230 31.56 -27.92 17.94
CA GLY A 230 31.78 -27.67 19.37
C GLY A 230 33.12 -28.21 19.91
N ARG A 231 33.92 -28.89 19.09
CA ARG A 231 35.29 -29.29 19.45
C ARG A 231 36.27 -28.21 19.04
N HIS A 232 37.44 -28.25 19.69
CA HIS A 232 38.53 -27.31 19.38
C HIS A 232 39.39 -27.87 18.24
N HIS A 233 39.88 -27.01 17.34
CA HIS A 233 40.78 -27.34 16.22
C HIS A 233 41.96 -28.27 16.60
N ARG A 234 42.43 -28.20 17.84
CA ARG A 234 43.54 -29.06 18.35
C ARG A 234 43.30 -30.56 18.15
N MET A 235 42.06 -30.99 17.92
CA MET A 235 41.78 -32.42 17.65
C MET A 235 42.34 -32.92 16.34
N PHE A 236 42.69 -32.01 15.41
CA PHE A 236 43.32 -32.33 14.12
C PHE A 236 44.84 -32.12 14.09
N VAL A 237 45.44 -31.69 15.19
CA VAL A 237 46.83 -31.31 15.29
C VAL A 237 47.60 -32.32 16.17
N ASP A 238 48.84 -32.62 15.80
CA ASP A 238 49.66 -33.47 16.66
C ASP A 238 49.74 -32.90 18.09
N PRO A 239 49.63 -33.72 19.15
CA PRO A 239 49.65 -33.25 20.52
C PRO A 239 50.91 -32.42 20.89
N VAL A 240 52.07 -32.69 20.27
CA VAL A 240 53.26 -31.89 20.47
C VAL A 240 53.15 -30.50 19.89
N ASP A 241 52.60 -30.39 18.67
CA ASP A 241 52.36 -29.11 18.02
C ASP A 241 51.25 -28.31 18.70
N ALA A 242 50.17 -28.96 19.12
CA ALA A 242 49.10 -28.35 19.87
C ALA A 242 49.51 -27.78 21.24
N ALA A 243 50.59 -28.29 21.82
CA ALA A 243 51.19 -27.79 23.06
C ALA A 243 52.26 -26.70 22.83
N ALA A 244 52.66 -26.46 21.59
CA ALA A 244 53.67 -25.47 21.26
C ALA A 244 53.21 -24.02 21.50
N PRO A 245 54.04 -23.11 21.98
CA PRO A 245 53.70 -21.68 22.13
C PRO A 245 53.24 -21.04 20.83
N ALA A 246 53.72 -21.47 19.69
CA ALA A 246 53.36 -20.99 18.37
C ALA A 246 51.84 -21.23 18.05
N TYR A 247 51.30 -22.36 18.52
CA TYR A 247 49.88 -22.67 18.32
C TYR A 247 48.95 -21.75 19.13
N ALA A 248 49.32 -21.44 20.37
CA ALA A 248 48.59 -20.48 21.18
C ALA A 248 48.64 -19.05 20.57
N GLU A 249 49.84 -18.68 20.08
CA GLU A 249 50.06 -17.39 19.42
C GLU A 249 49.23 -17.27 18.10
N PHE A 250 49.14 -18.36 17.30
CA PHE A 250 48.30 -18.42 16.11
C PHE A 250 46.82 -18.05 16.42
N TRP A 251 46.22 -18.71 17.43
CA TRP A 251 44.83 -18.41 17.80
C TRP A 251 44.68 -17.01 18.40
N ARG A 252 45.67 -16.52 19.16
CA ARG A 252 45.67 -15.15 19.66
C ARG A 252 45.66 -14.13 18.53
N GLN A 253 46.49 -14.33 17.50
CA GLN A 253 46.56 -13.43 16.34
C GLN A 253 45.26 -13.44 15.52
N LEU A 254 44.62 -14.60 15.31
CA LEU A 254 43.32 -14.71 14.68
C LEU A 254 42.25 -13.97 15.50
N GLY A 255 42.26 -14.10 16.82
CA GLY A 255 41.38 -13.37 17.72
C GLY A 255 41.57 -11.84 17.66
N ASP A 256 42.81 -11.39 17.39
CA ASP A 256 43.14 -9.98 17.15
C ASP A 256 42.81 -9.50 15.73
N GLY A 257 42.17 -10.34 14.87
CA GLY A 257 41.78 -10.02 13.51
C GLY A 257 42.90 -10.10 12.46
N LYS A 258 44.04 -10.73 12.80
CA LYS A 258 45.15 -10.90 11.87
C LYS A 258 44.99 -12.20 11.07
N ALA A 259 44.85 -12.06 9.74
CA ALA A 259 44.82 -13.22 8.85
C ALA A 259 46.15 -14.00 8.91
N GLN A 260 46.07 -15.33 8.95
CA GLN A 260 47.21 -16.24 8.90
C GLN A 260 47.15 -17.04 7.58
N ASN A 261 48.28 -17.11 6.88
CA ASN A 261 48.48 -17.96 5.70
C ASN A 261 49.51 -19.05 6.08
N SER A 262 49.09 -20.27 5.96
CA SER A 262 49.97 -21.45 6.16
C SER A 262 50.11 -22.26 4.89
#